data_d1691f829bdf9b3a4da1fe16fb0dbb32
#
_entry.id   d1691f829bdf9b3a4da1fe16fb0dbb32
#
_cell.length_a   1.000
_cell.length_b   1.000
_cell.length_c   1.000
_cell.angle_alpha   90.00
_cell.angle_beta   90.00
_cell.angle_gamma   90.00
#
_symmetry.space_group_name_H-M   'P 1'
#
loop_
_entity.id
_entity.type
_entity.pdbx_description
1 polymer ?
#
loop_
_entity_poly.entity_id
_entity_poly.type
_entity_poly.pdbx_seq_one_letter_code
_entity_poly.pdbx_strand_id
1 'polypeptide(L)'
;VDKYKKDESFKNISEGFLFYIQPNLENSDLANLNVRKALSLAINRKDLCENVLKDGSQAASGFVPSGLSISPEGKDFRDEAATYTSYDKKAAQAALDEGLKELGKSEITLRLTYGTDESPMDVFATYLQNAFSSLKGLKIEMVATTKQDRIYNKQKNGDFDLSVTR
;
A
#
# COMPACT_ATOMS: atom_id res chain seq x y z
N VAL A 1 -3.20 -14.11 16.39
CA VAL A 1 -2.65 -15.15 15.48
C VAL A 1 -1.42 -15.79 16.10
N ASP A 2 -0.41 -15.02 16.55
CA ASP A 2 0.86 -15.55 17.08
C ASP A 2 0.71 -16.60 18.20
N LYS A 3 -0.31 -16.45 19.06
CA LYS A 3 -0.61 -17.40 20.14
C LYS A 3 -0.93 -18.81 19.64
N TYR A 4 -1.48 -18.91 18.43
CA TYR A 4 -1.98 -20.18 17.86
C TYR A 4 -1.12 -20.73 16.71
N LYS A 5 -0.10 -20.00 16.26
CA LYS A 5 0.78 -20.45 15.13
C LYS A 5 1.48 -21.79 15.33
N LYS A 6 1.64 -22.22 16.59
CA LYS A 6 2.28 -23.50 16.96
C LYS A 6 1.27 -24.62 17.22
N ASP A 7 -0.03 -24.33 17.14
CA ASP A 7 -1.08 -25.32 17.30
C ASP A 7 -1.24 -26.12 16.00
N GLU A 8 -1.31 -27.44 16.10
CA GLU A 8 -1.44 -28.34 14.94
C GLU A 8 -2.75 -28.13 14.17
N SER A 9 -3.76 -27.57 14.84
CA SER A 9 -5.04 -27.23 14.22
C SER A 9 -5.02 -25.89 13.48
N PHE A 10 -3.94 -25.07 13.64
CA PHE A 10 -3.84 -23.79 12.98
C PHE A 10 -3.61 -23.97 11.48
N LYS A 11 -4.51 -23.38 10.67
CA LYS A 11 -4.40 -23.34 9.22
C LYS A 11 -4.35 -21.91 8.75
N ASN A 12 -3.35 -21.56 7.96
CA ASN A 12 -3.29 -20.31 7.22
C ASN A 12 -3.80 -20.56 5.78
N ILE A 13 -4.87 -19.88 5.40
CA ILE A 13 -5.50 -20.05 4.08
C ILE A 13 -5.38 -18.71 3.36
N SER A 14 -4.78 -18.73 2.16
CA SER A 14 -4.77 -17.56 1.28
C SER A 14 -6.13 -17.37 0.64
N GLU A 15 -6.71 -16.18 0.79
CA GLU A 15 -7.99 -15.82 0.18
C GLU A 15 -7.83 -15.17 -1.21
N GLY A 16 -6.59 -14.97 -1.68
CA GLY A 16 -6.31 -14.35 -2.98
C GLY A 16 -6.59 -12.85 -3.04
N PHE A 17 -6.78 -12.18 -1.91
CA PHE A 17 -6.96 -10.74 -1.87
C PHE A 17 -5.62 -10.00 -1.84
N LEU A 18 -5.58 -8.88 -2.56
CA LEU A 18 -4.49 -7.93 -2.50
C LEU A 18 -4.94 -6.64 -1.83
N PHE A 19 -4.25 -6.23 -0.76
CA PHE A 19 -4.38 -4.88 -0.22
C PHE A 19 -3.43 -3.95 -0.97
N TYR A 20 -3.94 -2.82 -1.43
CA TYR A 20 -3.15 -1.85 -2.18
C TYR A 20 -3.56 -0.41 -1.86
N ILE A 21 -2.73 0.53 -2.26
CA ILE A 21 -3.04 1.96 -2.21
C ILE A 21 -3.37 2.39 -3.63
N GLN A 22 -4.57 2.92 -3.80
CA GLN A 22 -5.01 3.52 -5.04
C GLN A 22 -4.65 5.01 -5.04
N PRO A 23 -3.75 5.49 -5.91
CA PRO A 23 -3.55 6.91 -6.12
C PRO A 23 -4.61 7.47 -7.06
N ASN A 24 -5.10 8.66 -6.77
CA ASN A 24 -5.92 9.42 -7.70
C ASN A 24 -5.02 10.18 -8.68
N LEU A 25 -5.02 9.78 -9.94
CA LEU A 25 -4.15 10.38 -10.96
C LEU A 25 -4.66 11.73 -11.50
N GLU A 26 -5.88 12.13 -11.14
CA GLU A 26 -6.40 13.49 -11.41
C GLU A 26 -5.77 14.52 -10.45
N ASN A 27 -5.24 14.08 -9.31
CA ASN A 27 -4.42 14.91 -8.45
C ASN A 27 -3.06 15.16 -9.15
N SER A 28 -2.73 16.42 -9.42
CA SER A 28 -1.52 16.80 -10.16
C SER A 28 -0.23 16.31 -9.51
N ASP A 29 -0.18 16.23 -8.17
CA ASP A 29 1.00 15.76 -7.45
C ASP A 29 1.17 14.25 -7.63
N LEU A 30 0.07 13.50 -7.67
CA LEU A 30 0.06 12.06 -7.90
C LEU A 30 0.14 11.67 -9.39
N ALA A 31 -0.14 12.59 -10.31
CA ALA A 31 0.16 12.41 -11.74
C ALA A 31 1.68 12.33 -11.99
N ASN A 32 2.50 12.91 -11.11
CA ASN A 32 3.95 12.83 -11.18
C ASN A 32 4.44 11.41 -10.87
N LEU A 33 5.22 10.81 -11.78
CA LEU A 33 5.73 9.44 -11.64
C LEU A 33 6.71 9.30 -10.47
N ASN A 34 7.56 10.31 -10.24
CA ASN A 34 8.58 10.26 -9.19
C ASN A 34 7.94 10.33 -7.79
N VAL A 35 6.85 11.09 -7.63
CA VAL A 35 6.05 11.06 -6.38
C VAL A 35 5.48 9.66 -6.13
N ARG A 36 4.88 9.01 -7.13
CA ARG A 36 4.36 7.64 -6.97
C ARG A 36 5.45 6.61 -6.69
N LYS A 37 6.62 6.74 -7.32
CA LYS A 37 7.80 5.89 -7.02
C LYS A 37 8.25 6.07 -5.57
N ALA A 38 8.31 7.31 -5.09
CA ALA A 38 8.67 7.61 -3.70
C ALA A 38 7.75 6.91 -2.71
N LEU A 39 6.43 7.00 -2.92
CA LEU A 39 5.44 6.30 -2.09
C LEU A 39 5.65 4.77 -2.11
N SER A 40 5.87 4.18 -3.29
CA SER A 40 6.08 2.74 -3.40
C SER A 40 7.36 2.27 -2.70
N LEU A 41 8.47 3.01 -2.85
CA LEU A 41 9.77 2.70 -2.26
C LEU A 41 9.79 2.92 -0.72
N ALA A 42 8.93 3.78 -0.19
CA ALA A 42 8.85 4.07 1.24
C ALA A 42 8.20 2.94 2.06
N ILE A 43 7.49 2.01 1.43
CA ILE A 43 6.74 0.96 2.13
C ILE A 43 7.61 -0.30 2.30
N ASN A 44 7.99 -0.61 3.54
CA ASN A 44 8.57 -1.91 3.88
C ASN A 44 7.44 -2.95 4.07
N ARG A 45 7.04 -3.58 2.98
CA ARG A 45 5.94 -4.56 2.95
C ARG A 45 6.21 -5.77 3.83
N LYS A 46 7.47 -6.20 3.91
CA LYS A 46 7.87 -7.31 4.76
C LYS A 46 7.66 -6.98 6.23
N ASP A 47 8.16 -5.82 6.68
CA ASP A 47 7.99 -5.36 8.05
C ASP A 47 6.50 -5.19 8.42
N LEU A 48 5.71 -4.63 7.51
CA LEU A 48 4.26 -4.49 7.68
C LEU A 48 3.59 -5.86 7.93
N CYS A 49 3.89 -6.87 7.13
CA CYS A 49 3.27 -8.20 7.28
C CYS A 49 3.78 -8.95 8.51
N GLU A 50 5.11 -8.98 8.73
CA GLU A 50 5.72 -9.82 9.75
C GLU A 50 5.68 -9.23 11.15
N ASN A 51 5.79 -7.89 11.29
CA ASN A 51 5.95 -7.23 12.57
C ASN A 51 4.73 -6.40 13.00
N VAL A 52 3.92 -5.94 12.05
CA VAL A 52 2.75 -5.09 12.34
C VAL A 52 1.46 -5.89 12.26
N LEU A 53 1.13 -6.48 11.12
CA LEU A 53 -0.12 -7.24 10.95
C LEU A 53 -0.09 -8.58 11.68
N LYS A 54 0.97 -9.35 11.54
CA LYS A 54 1.16 -10.66 12.20
C LYS A 54 0.00 -11.64 12.04
N ASP A 55 -0.77 -11.48 10.97
CA ASP A 55 -1.97 -12.26 10.67
C ASP A 55 -1.75 -13.39 9.64
N GLY A 56 -0.53 -13.50 9.12
CA GLY A 56 -0.16 -14.45 8.08
C GLY A 56 -0.16 -13.86 6.67
N SER A 57 -0.48 -12.57 6.54
CA SER A 57 -0.36 -11.84 5.27
C SER A 57 1.05 -11.91 4.71
N GLN A 58 1.17 -11.93 3.39
CA GLN A 58 2.44 -11.99 2.68
C GLN A 58 2.76 -10.64 2.03
N ALA A 59 4.04 -10.28 2.01
CA ALA A 59 4.51 -9.08 1.33
C ALA A 59 4.29 -9.21 -0.19
N ALA A 60 3.46 -8.35 -0.76
CA ALA A 60 3.17 -8.40 -2.18
C ALA A 60 4.37 -7.96 -3.02
N SER A 61 4.74 -8.78 -4.00
CA SER A 61 5.79 -8.48 -5.00
C SER A 61 5.23 -7.98 -6.33
N GLY A 62 3.91 -7.97 -6.49
CA GLY A 62 3.18 -7.50 -7.66
C GLY A 62 1.69 -7.50 -7.43
N PHE A 63 0.90 -7.20 -8.47
CA PHE A 63 -0.55 -7.05 -8.36
C PHE A 63 -1.28 -8.40 -8.25
N VAL A 64 -0.78 -9.45 -8.90
CA VAL A 64 -1.35 -10.81 -8.78
C VAL A 64 -0.73 -11.51 -7.58
N PRO A 65 -1.50 -11.93 -6.56
CA PRO A 65 -0.97 -12.69 -5.42
C PRO A 65 -0.39 -14.03 -5.84
N SER A 66 0.57 -14.54 -5.05
CA SER A 66 1.07 -15.90 -5.21
C SER A 66 -0.03 -16.93 -4.95
N GLY A 67 -0.02 -18.01 -5.70
CA GLY A 67 -1.02 -19.08 -5.62
C GLY A 67 -2.35 -18.80 -6.32
N LEU A 68 -2.53 -17.60 -6.88
CA LEU A 68 -3.79 -17.23 -7.53
C LEU A 68 -3.86 -17.67 -8.99
N SER A 69 -2.76 -17.62 -9.71
CA SER A 69 -2.69 -17.93 -11.14
C SER A 69 -1.59 -18.95 -11.42
N ILE A 70 -2.00 -20.13 -11.83
CA ILE A 70 -1.10 -21.27 -12.10
C ILE A 70 -1.18 -21.60 -13.59
N SER A 71 -0.01 -21.77 -14.23
CA SER A 71 0.07 -22.16 -15.64
C SER A 71 -0.36 -23.63 -15.84
N PRO A 72 -0.65 -24.08 -17.07
CA PRO A 72 -0.93 -25.48 -17.36
C PRO A 72 0.19 -26.44 -16.92
N GLU A 73 1.41 -25.96 -16.86
CA GLU A 73 2.62 -26.69 -16.41
C GLU A 73 2.81 -26.67 -14.89
N GLY A 74 1.88 -26.08 -14.14
CA GLY A 74 1.89 -26.03 -12.69
C GLY A 74 2.77 -24.93 -12.08
N LYS A 75 3.20 -23.93 -12.86
CA LYS A 75 4.04 -22.83 -12.37
C LYS A 75 3.18 -21.65 -11.92
N ASP A 76 3.55 -21.06 -10.77
CA ASP A 76 2.90 -19.85 -10.29
C ASP A 76 3.31 -18.64 -11.13
N PHE A 77 2.35 -17.81 -11.51
CA PHE A 77 2.60 -16.56 -12.20
C PHE A 77 3.62 -15.67 -11.45
N ARG A 78 3.60 -15.66 -10.10
CA ARG A 78 4.53 -14.86 -9.31
C ARG A 78 5.97 -15.31 -9.39
N ASP A 79 6.22 -16.61 -9.63
CA ASP A 79 7.57 -17.13 -9.79
C ASP A 79 8.22 -16.68 -11.11
N GLU A 80 7.40 -16.45 -12.14
CA GLU A 80 7.85 -16.04 -13.47
C GLU A 80 7.79 -14.53 -13.71
N ALA A 81 6.93 -13.82 -12.98
CA ALA A 81 6.73 -12.38 -13.17
C ALA A 81 7.76 -11.54 -12.43
N ALA A 82 8.13 -10.43 -13.04
CA ALA A 82 9.05 -9.47 -12.44
C ALA A 82 8.51 -8.89 -11.12
N THR A 83 9.41 -8.62 -10.18
CA THR A 83 9.11 -7.90 -8.94
C THR A 83 9.26 -6.41 -9.18
N TYR A 84 8.18 -5.67 -8.98
CA TYR A 84 8.14 -4.20 -9.17
C TYR A 84 8.14 -3.42 -7.87
N THR A 85 8.13 -4.12 -6.73
CA THR A 85 8.05 -3.51 -5.41
C THR A 85 9.32 -3.79 -4.64
N SER A 86 10.01 -2.74 -4.25
CA SER A 86 11.19 -2.79 -3.37
C SER A 86 11.01 -1.78 -2.24
N TYR A 87 11.70 -1.98 -1.14
CA TYR A 87 11.80 -1.01 -0.07
C TYR A 87 13.21 -0.40 -0.09
N ASP A 88 13.26 0.90 -0.29
CA ASP A 88 14.49 1.68 -0.19
C ASP A 88 14.14 3.12 0.21
N LYS A 89 14.32 3.43 1.49
CA LYS A 89 13.99 4.75 2.03
C LYS A 89 14.85 5.87 1.42
N LYS A 90 16.11 5.58 1.09
CA LYS A 90 17.00 6.58 0.49
C LYS A 90 16.58 6.87 -0.95
N ALA A 91 16.29 5.84 -1.73
CA ALA A 91 15.76 6.00 -3.07
C ALA A 91 14.35 6.64 -3.07
N ALA A 92 13.52 6.36 -2.06
CA ALA A 92 12.23 7.01 -1.88
C ALA A 92 12.37 8.52 -1.71
N GLN A 93 13.30 8.97 -0.84
CA GLN A 93 13.55 10.40 -0.65
C GLN A 93 14.08 11.05 -1.93
N ALA A 94 15.04 10.42 -2.60
CA ALA A 94 15.58 10.95 -3.85
C ALA A 94 14.51 11.08 -4.95
N ALA A 95 13.61 10.10 -5.06
CA ALA A 95 12.49 10.15 -6.00
C ALA A 95 11.51 11.27 -5.64
N LEU A 96 11.20 11.47 -4.34
CA LEU A 96 10.35 12.56 -3.91
C LEU A 96 10.97 13.93 -4.19
N ASP A 97 12.25 14.09 -3.90
CA ASP A 97 12.98 15.35 -4.15
C ASP A 97 12.93 15.73 -5.65
N GLU A 98 13.13 14.77 -6.54
CA GLU A 98 13.01 14.99 -7.99
C GLU A 98 11.57 15.31 -8.39
N GLY A 99 10.57 14.56 -7.87
CA GLY A 99 9.17 14.84 -8.12
C GLY A 99 8.74 16.23 -7.66
N LEU A 100 9.16 16.66 -6.47
CA LEU A 100 8.88 18.01 -5.96
C LEU A 100 9.51 19.09 -6.84
N LYS A 101 10.75 18.87 -7.30
CA LYS A 101 11.44 19.78 -8.23
C LYS A 101 10.69 19.89 -9.57
N GLU A 102 10.26 18.77 -10.16
CA GLU A 102 9.46 18.75 -11.40
C GLU A 102 8.13 19.48 -11.23
N LEU A 103 7.51 19.41 -10.04
CA LEU A 103 6.28 20.11 -9.69
C LEU A 103 6.49 21.59 -9.31
N GLY A 104 7.73 22.03 -9.12
CA GLY A 104 8.04 23.38 -8.63
C GLY A 104 7.58 23.62 -7.17
N LYS A 105 7.52 22.56 -6.35
CA LYS A 105 7.05 22.60 -4.96
C LYS A 105 8.18 22.24 -3.99
N SER A 106 8.11 22.76 -2.76
CA SER A 106 8.99 22.35 -1.66
C SER A 106 8.39 21.26 -0.78
N GLU A 107 7.07 21.15 -0.78
CA GLU A 107 6.31 20.11 -0.07
C GLU A 107 4.98 19.85 -0.73
N ILE A 108 4.42 18.66 -0.49
CA ILE A 108 3.06 18.28 -0.86
C ILE A 108 2.34 17.67 0.34
N THR A 109 1.02 17.83 0.37
CA THR A 109 0.15 17.21 1.36
C THR A 109 -0.83 16.30 0.63
N LEU A 110 -0.91 15.03 1.04
CA LEU A 110 -1.81 14.04 0.45
C LEU A 110 -2.76 13.50 1.51
N ARG A 111 -4.04 13.38 1.14
CA ARG A 111 -5.08 12.76 1.98
C ARG A 111 -5.03 11.25 1.80
N LEU A 112 -4.87 10.51 2.91
CA LEU A 112 -4.93 9.05 2.94
C LEU A 112 -6.29 8.60 3.49
N THR A 113 -7.16 8.15 2.61
CA THR A 113 -8.52 7.69 2.93
C THR A 113 -8.53 6.21 3.25
N TYR A 114 -9.17 5.82 4.36
CA TYR A 114 -9.27 4.43 4.80
C TYR A 114 -10.60 4.15 5.54
N GLY A 115 -11.04 2.88 5.51
CA GLY A 115 -12.24 2.42 6.24
C GLY A 115 -11.92 2.11 7.69
N THR A 116 -12.73 2.64 8.63
CA THR A 116 -12.59 2.37 10.07
C THR A 116 -13.34 1.13 10.53
N ASP A 117 -14.25 0.65 9.73
CA ASP A 117 -15.10 -0.54 9.94
C ASP A 117 -14.58 -1.80 9.21
N GLU A 118 -13.34 -1.74 8.70
CA GLU A 118 -12.68 -2.84 8.01
C GLU A 118 -11.33 -3.17 8.69
N SER A 119 -11.30 -4.19 9.54
CA SER A 119 -10.01 -4.67 10.07
C SER A 119 -9.19 -5.34 8.95
N PRO A 120 -7.87 -5.09 8.86
CA PRO A 120 -7.00 -4.25 9.69
C PRO A 120 -6.68 -2.87 9.06
N MET A 121 -7.62 -2.21 8.39
CA MET A 121 -7.38 -1.00 7.59
C MET A 121 -6.82 0.17 8.40
N ASP A 122 -7.22 0.33 9.67
CA ASP A 122 -6.72 1.36 10.58
C ASP A 122 -5.23 1.17 10.91
N VAL A 123 -4.83 -0.09 11.17
CA VAL A 123 -3.43 -0.46 11.41
C VAL A 123 -2.60 -0.20 10.13
N PHE A 124 -3.15 -0.61 8.99
CA PHE A 124 -2.54 -0.41 7.69
C PHE A 124 -2.30 1.09 7.39
N ALA A 125 -3.35 1.90 7.56
CA ALA A 125 -3.31 3.33 7.31
C ALA A 125 -2.32 4.05 8.24
N THR A 126 -2.28 3.67 9.53
CA THR A 126 -1.31 4.23 10.50
C THR A 126 0.13 3.89 10.10
N TYR A 127 0.40 2.66 9.67
CA TYR A 127 1.72 2.27 9.19
C TYR A 127 2.14 3.10 7.96
N LEU A 128 1.24 3.27 7.00
CA LEU A 128 1.48 4.05 5.79
C LEU A 128 1.72 5.53 6.11
N GLN A 129 0.92 6.12 7.00
CA GLN A 129 1.14 7.49 7.46
C GLN A 129 2.55 7.68 7.99
N ASN A 130 3.01 6.78 8.87
CA ASN A 130 4.35 6.84 9.44
C ASN A 130 5.45 6.67 8.38
N ALA A 131 5.26 5.73 7.45
CA ALA A 131 6.21 5.48 6.37
C ALA A 131 6.37 6.72 5.47
N PHE A 132 5.27 7.31 5.03
CA PHE A 132 5.25 8.47 4.14
C PHE A 132 5.71 9.76 4.83
N SER A 133 5.24 10.02 6.05
CA SER A 133 5.65 11.19 6.83
C SER A 133 7.12 11.16 7.25
N SER A 134 7.81 10.03 7.07
CA SER A 134 9.24 9.92 7.26
C SER A 134 10.06 10.53 6.13
N LEU A 135 9.42 10.87 4.99
CA LEU A 135 10.02 11.54 3.85
C LEU A 135 9.89 13.06 4.03
N LYS A 136 10.99 13.78 3.83
CA LYS A 136 10.97 15.24 3.90
C LYS A 136 10.23 15.82 2.69
N GLY A 137 9.34 16.77 2.93
CA GLY A 137 8.54 17.40 1.88
C GLY A 137 7.22 16.67 1.58
N LEU A 138 6.88 15.60 2.33
CA LEU A 138 5.61 14.91 2.22
C LEU A 138 4.86 14.95 3.56
N LYS A 139 3.62 15.44 3.53
CA LYS A 139 2.68 15.40 4.65
C LYS A 139 1.50 14.49 4.30
N ILE A 140 1.02 13.76 5.29
CA ILE A 140 -0.14 12.89 5.14
C ILE A 140 -1.24 13.31 6.10
N GLU A 141 -2.40 13.63 5.54
CA GLU A 141 -3.65 13.87 6.27
C GLU A 141 -4.50 12.61 6.25
N MET A 142 -4.84 12.11 7.44
CA MET A 142 -5.64 10.90 7.58
C MET A 142 -7.13 11.23 7.43
N VAL A 143 -7.80 10.55 6.50
CA VAL A 143 -9.25 10.67 6.26
C VAL A 143 -9.93 9.36 6.61
N ALA A 144 -10.39 9.30 7.86
CA ALA A 144 -11.13 8.15 8.37
C ALA A 144 -12.59 8.20 7.90
N THR A 145 -13.09 7.10 7.37
CA THR A 145 -14.48 6.98 6.91
C THR A 145 -14.98 5.53 7.04
N THR A 146 -16.23 5.26 6.68
CA THR A 146 -16.71 3.87 6.57
C THR A 146 -16.31 3.27 5.23
N LYS A 147 -16.31 1.93 5.15
CA LYS A 147 -16.11 1.20 3.90
C LYS A 147 -17.06 1.66 2.80
N GLN A 148 -18.33 1.80 3.15
CA GLN A 148 -19.37 2.20 2.22
C GLN A 148 -19.10 3.61 1.67
N ASP A 149 -18.82 4.58 2.53
CA ASP A 149 -18.51 5.94 2.13
C ASP A 149 -17.22 6.02 1.29
N ARG A 150 -16.18 5.29 1.70
CA ARG A 150 -14.93 5.20 0.96
C ARG A 150 -15.14 4.74 -0.49
N ILE A 151 -15.92 3.67 -0.69
CA ILE A 151 -16.13 3.07 -2.02
C ILE A 151 -17.11 3.92 -2.85
N TYR A 152 -18.29 4.21 -2.29
CA TYR A 152 -19.38 4.75 -3.08
C TYR A 152 -19.40 6.28 -3.18
N ASN A 153 -18.78 6.99 -2.23
CA ASN A 153 -18.73 8.45 -2.26
C ASN A 153 -17.32 8.94 -2.58
N LYS A 154 -16.29 8.48 -1.87
CA LYS A 154 -14.93 8.98 -2.05
C LYS A 154 -14.29 8.49 -3.35
N GLN A 155 -14.12 7.17 -3.51
CA GLN A 155 -13.46 6.60 -4.68
C GLN A 155 -14.25 6.83 -5.97
N LYS A 156 -15.57 6.59 -5.93
CA LYS A 156 -16.43 6.75 -7.12
C LYS A 156 -16.47 8.18 -7.66
N ASN A 157 -16.40 9.19 -6.78
CA ASN A 157 -16.45 10.59 -7.15
C ASN A 157 -15.06 11.26 -7.25
N GLY A 158 -13.97 10.51 -7.08
CA GLY A 158 -12.62 11.07 -7.12
C GLY A 158 -12.26 11.95 -5.91
N ASP A 159 -13.05 11.92 -4.82
CA ASP A 159 -12.79 12.72 -3.61
C ASP A 159 -11.79 12.00 -2.67
N PHE A 160 -10.60 11.75 -3.16
CA PHE A 160 -9.47 11.21 -2.41
C PHE A 160 -8.17 11.51 -3.14
N ASP A 161 -7.03 11.45 -2.43
CA ASP A 161 -5.72 11.48 -3.06
C ASP A 161 -5.13 10.07 -3.07
N LEU A 162 -5.05 9.43 -1.91
CA LEU A 162 -4.67 8.03 -1.72
C LEU A 162 -5.81 7.29 -1.03
N SER A 163 -6.17 6.12 -1.48
CA SER A 163 -7.18 5.28 -0.83
C SER A 163 -6.62 3.89 -0.54
N VAL A 164 -6.72 3.45 0.73
CA VAL A 164 -6.40 2.07 1.11
C VAL A 164 -7.58 1.18 0.74
N THR A 165 -7.34 0.17 -0.07
CA THR A 165 -8.40 -0.70 -0.60
C THR A 165 -7.91 -2.13 -0.84
N ARG A 166 -8.81 -3.01 -1.25
CA ARG A 166 -8.52 -4.41 -1.59
C ARG A 166 -9.35 -4.89 -2.76
#